data_f875d4ba427a9c07cc7f7839dc079e48
#
_entry.id   f875d4ba427a9c07cc7f7839dc079e48
#
_cell.length_a   1.000
_cell.length_b   1.000
_cell.length_c   1.000
_cell.angle_alpha   90.00
_cell.angle_beta   90.00
_cell.angle_gamma   90.00
#
_symmetry.space_group_name_H-M   'P 1'
#
loop_
_entity.id
_entity.type
_entity.pdbx_description
1 polymer ?
#
loop_
_entity_poly.entity_id
_entity_poly.type
_entity_poly.pdbx_seq_one_letter_code
_entity_poly.pdbx_strand_id
1 'polypeptide(L)'
;MMNWSSFTPTDFEYDFDRDELAAHRVSFEEAVECFFSDFEIRRNKSYRDRYQLFGKTIGGRGLKIIFQLKPGSVVRIITGWPV
;
A
#
# COMPACT_ATOMS: atom_id res chain seq x y z
N MET A 1 -0.33 -9.78 17.50
CA MET A 1 0.57 -9.06 16.58
C MET A 1 0.52 -9.70 15.21
N MET A 2 0.39 -8.90 14.17
CA MET A 2 0.32 -9.42 12.81
C MET A 2 1.73 -9.74 12.29
N ASN A 3 1.87 -10.90 11.67
CA ASN A 3 3.09 -11.31 11.00
C ASN A 3 3.04 -10.86 9.53
N TRP A 4 3.70 -9.74 9.24
CA TRP A 4 3.68 -9.17 7.90
C TRP A 4 4.36 -10.04 6.86
N SER A 5 5.30 -10.91 7.26
CA SER A 5 6.00 -11.77 6.30
C SER A 5 5.07 -12.83 5.69
N SER A 6 3.98 -13.17 6.34
CA SER A 6 2.97 -14.10 5.83
C SER A 6 1.67 -13.41 5.46
N PHE A 7 1.66 -12.07 5.43
CA PHE A 7 0.48 -11.29 5.08
C PHE A 7 0.17 -11.43 3.59
N THR A 8 -1.06 -11.81 3.29
CA THR A 8 -1.56 -11.87 1.91
C THR A 8 -2.89 -11.12 1.86
N PRO A 9 -2.95 -9.98 1.16
CA PRO A 9 -4.21 -9.26 1.00
C PRO A 9 -5.25 -10.11 0.27
N THR A 10 -6.49 -10.04 0.74
CA THR A 10 -7.61 -10.74 0.08
C THR A 10 -8.31 -9.85 -0.93
N ASP A 11 -8.25 -8.54 -0.75
CA ASP A 11 -8.86 -7.59 -1.68
C ASP A 11 -8.22 -6.22 -1.47
N PHE A 12 -8.42 -5.35 -2.46
CA PHE A 12 -7.93 -3.97 -2.42
C PHE A 12 -9.08 -3.01 -2.66
N GLU A 13 -9.10 -1.92 -1.88
CA GLU A 13 -10.03 -0.82 -2.05
C GLU A 13 -9.25 0.46 -2.34
N TYR A 14 -9.83 1.36 -3.13
CA TYR A 14 -9.20 2.62 -3.48
C TYR A 14 -10.26 3.63 -3.92
N ASP A 15 -10.07 4.89 -3.54
CA ASP A 15 -10.94 5.97 -3.97
C ASP A 15 -10.50 6.47 -5.35
N PHE A 16 -11.05 5.89 -6.40
CA PHE A 16 -10.72 6.24 -7.77
C PHE A 16 -11.19 7.65 -8.17
N ASP A 17 -12.18 8.19 -7.47
CA ASP A 17 -12.67 9.54 -7.76
C ASP A 17 -11.65 10.60 -7.31
N ARG A 18 -11.06 10.42 -6.15
CA ARG A 18 -10.01 11.31 -5.67
C ARG A 18 -8.67 11.03 -6.34
N ASP A 19 -8.38 9.78 -6.55
CA ASP A 19 -7.17 9.28 -7.22
C ASP A 19 -5.89 10.02 -6.79
N GLU A 20 -5.59 9.98 -5.50
CA GLU A 20 -4.41 10.64 -4.95
C GLU A 20 -3.11 10.04 -5.47
N LEU A 21 -3.11 8.76 -5.87
CA LEU A 21 -1.93 8.13 -6.47
C LEU A 21 -1.55 8.83 -7.77
N ALA A 22 -2.53 9.18 -8.59
CA ALA A 22 -2.26 9.86 -9.87
C ALA A 22 -1.55 11.19 -9.67
N ALA A 23 -1.85 11.91 -8.58
CA ALA A 23 -1.18 13.16 -8.24
C ALA A 23 0.33 12.95 -8.04
N HIS A 24 0.75 11.74 -7.69
CA HIS A 24 2.16 11.37 -7.48
C HIS A 24 2.70 10.52 -8.63
N ARG A 25 1.97 10.42 -9.74
CA ARG A 25 2.35 9.63 -10.92
C ARG A 25 2.52 8.14 -10.60
N VAL A 26 1.62 7.63 -9.76
CA VAL A 26 1.56 6.22 -9.39
C VAL A 26 0.21 5.68 -9.83
N SER A 27 0.20 4.51 -10.48
CA SER A 27 -1.06 3.85 -10.82
C SER A 27 -1.51 2.95 -9.67
N PHE A 28 -2.81 2.65 -9.65
CA PHE A 28 -3.36 1.71 -8.68
C PHE A 28 -2.68 0.33 -8.81
N GLU A 29 -2.47 -0.12 -10.05
CA GLU A 29 -1.82 -1.40 -10.33
C GLU A 29 -0.40 -1.43 -9.77
N GLU A 30 0.36 -0.35 -9.92
CA GLU A 30 1.70 -0.25 -9.35
C GLU A 30 1.67 -0.36 -7.83
N ALA A 31 0.71 0.30 -7.18
CA ALA A 31 0.56 0.22 -5.73
C ALA A 31 0.24 -1.21 -5.28
N VAL A 32 -0.65 -1.90 -5.99
CA VAL A 32 -0.98 -3.30 -5.71
C VAL A 32 0.24 -4.19 -5.87
N GLU A 33 1.03 -3.99 -6.92
CA GLU A 33 2.24 -4.77 -7.17
C GLU A 33 3.20 -4.75 -5.98
N CYS A 34 3.30 -3.61 -5.30
CA CYS A 34 4.19 -3.48 -4.15
C CYS A 34 3.84 -4.44 -3.02
N PHE A 35 2.57 -4.82 -2.88
CA PHE A 35 2.11 -5.75 -1.85
C PHE A 35 2.53 -7.19 -2.14
N PHE A 36 2.99 -7.48 -3.34
CA PHE A 36 3.46 -8.81 -3.75
C PHE A 36 4.98 -8.83 -3.98
N SER A 37 5.67 -7.74 -3.65
CA SER A 37 7.14 -7.67 -3.67
C SER A 37 7.70 -8.00 -2.29
N ASP A 38 9.01 -7.99 -2.17
CA ASP A 38 9.66 -7.97 -0.85
C ASP A 38 9.43 -6.58 -0.27
N PHE A 39 8.55 -6.49 0.71
CA PHE A 39 8.17 -5.21 1.28
C PHE A 39 8.52 -5.11 2.75
N GLU A 40 8.61 -3.87 3.22
CA GLU A 40 8.73 -3.54 4.63
C GLU A 40 7.52 -2.72 5.03
N ILE A 41 6.92 -3.04 6.18
CA ILE A 41 5.75 -2.32 6.67
C ILE A 41 6.09 -1.64 7.99
N ARG A 42 5.70 -0.37 8.10
CA ARG A 42 5.82 0.41 9.33
C ARG A 42 4.47 1.02 9.67
N ARG A 43 4.22 1.18 10.97
CA ARG A 43 3.02 1.86 11.43
C ARG A 43 3.13 3.35 11.12
N ASN A 44 2.02 3.95 10.66
CA ASN A 44 1.96 5.40 10.48
C ASN A 44 1.77 6.05 11.85
N LYS A 45 2.66 6.97 12.21
CA LYS A 45 2.64 7.62 13.53
C LYS A 45 1.47 8.57 13.71
N SER A 46 0.96 9.14 12.63
CA SER A 46 -0.12 10.14 12.67
C SER A 46 -1.50 9.51 12.77
N TYR A 47 -1.68 8.27 12.34
CA TYR A 47 -2.98 7.58 12.31
C TYR A 47 -2.81 6.15 12.78
N ARG A 48 -3.60 5.73 13.77
CA ARG A 48 -3.49 4.40 14.38
C ARG A 48 -3.78 3.25 13.45
N ASP A 49 -4.72 3.45 12.52
CA ASP A 49 -5.21 2.40 11.62
C ASP A 49 -4.52 2.42 10.27
N ARG A 50 -3.48 3.23 10.12
CA ARG A 50 -2.76 3.36 8.86
C ARG A 50 -1.34 2.84 8.98
N TYR A 51 -0.87 2.30 7.87
CA TYR A 51 0.47 1.72 7.76
C TYR A 51 1.18 2.29 6.55
N GLN A 52 2.50 2.17 6.55
CA GLN A 52 3.35 2.55 5.44
C GLN A 52 4.00 1.29 4.90
N LEU A 53 3.86 1.04 3.61
CA LEU A 53 4.53 -0.06 2.94
C LEU A 53 5.60 0.50 2.02
N PHE A 54 6.82 -0.04 2.14
CA PHE A 54 7.91 0.26 1.23
C PHE A 54 8.14 -0.97 0.38
N GLY A 55 7.88 -0.87 -0.92
CA GLY A 55 7.98 -2.01 -1.81
C GLY A 55 8.41 -1.57 -3.20
N LYS A 56 8.40 -2.52 -4.13
CA LYS A 56 8.76 -2.26 -5.52
C LYS A 56 7.68 -2.77 -6.45
N THR A 57 7.49 -2.06 -7.56
CA THR A 57 6.67 -2.53 -8.65
C THR A 57 7.37 -3.66 -9.38
N ILE A 58 6.64 -4.33 -10.28
CA ILE A 58 7.22 -5.36 -11.15
C ILE A 58 8.36 -4.76 -11.98
N GLY A 59 8.23 -3.51 -12.40
CA GLY A 59 9.28 -2.81 -13.15
C GLY A 59 10.46 -2.33 -12.32
N GLY A 60 10.45 -2.58 -11.00
CA GLY A 60 11.57 -2.22 -10.11
C GLY A 60 11.51 -0.81 -9.53
N ARG A 61 10.38 -0.12 -9.70
CA ARG A 61 10.19 1.23 -9.16
C ARG A 61 9.88 1.15 -7.66
N GLY A 62 10.68 1.82 -6.82
CA GLY A 62 10.44 1.86 -5.38
C GLY A 62 9.32 2.82 -5.03
N LEU A 63 8.36 2.36 -4.24
CA LEU A 63 7.21 3.16 -3.81
C LEU A 63 7.01 3.06 -2.31
N LYS A 64 6.49 4.15 -1.73
CA LYS A 64 5.94 4.18 -0.38
C LYS A 64 4.43 4.28 -0.51
N ILE A 65 3.71 3.31 0.05
CA ILE A 65 2.26 3.25 -0.02
C ILE A 65 1.68 3.43 1.37
N ILE A 66 0.73 4.35 1.50
CA ILE A 66 -0.03 4.52 2.75
C ILE A 66 -1.34 3.76 2.58
N PHE A 67 -1.61 2.85 3.50
CA PHE A 67 -2.81 2.05 3.43
C PHE A 67 -3.44 1.85 4.81
N GLN A 68 -4.69 1.46 4.81
CA GLN A 68 -5.46 1.09 5.97
C GLN A 68 -5.79 -0.40 5.86
N LEU A 69 -5.59 -1.13 6.95
CA LEU A 69 -5.93 -2.56 6.98
C LEU A 69 -7.33 -2.70 7.57
N LYS A 70 -8.21 -3.33 6.81
CA LYS A 70 -9.60 -3.59 7.19
C LYS A 70 -9.78 -5.06 7.55
N PRO A 71 -10.85 -5.43 8.26
CA PRO A 71 -11.10 -6.83 8.60
C PRO A 71 -11.09 -7.74 7.38
N GLY A 72 -10.60 -8.98 7.56
CA GLY A 72 -10.52 -9.95 6.49
C GLY A 72 -9.33 -9.74 5.56
N SER A 73 -8.31 -9.02 6.02
CA SER A 73 -7.10 -8.73 5.25
C SER A 73 -7.38 -7.89 3.99
N VAL A 74 -8.40 -7.04 4.04
CA VAL A 74 -8.70 -6.09 2.97
C VAL A 74 -7.80 -4.87 3.15
N VAL A 75 -7.13 -4.47 2.07
CA VAL A 75 -6.24 -3.31 2.06
C VAL A 75 -6.94 -2.14 1.38
N ARG A 76 -7.12 -1.04 2.11
CA ARG A 76 -7.59 0.20 1.51
C ARG A 76 -6.38 1.10 1.27
N ILE A 77 -6.05 1.29 0.00
CA ILE A 77 -4.95 2.17 -0.39
C ILE A 77 -5.41 3.61 -0.27
N ILE A 78 -4.63 4.43 0.45
CA ILE A 78 -4.95 5.85 0.66
C ILE A 78 -4.19 6.70 -0.35
N THR A 79 -2.87 6.57 -0.38
CA THR A 79 -2.01 7.32 -1.29
C THR A 79 -0.65 6.63 -1.38
N GLY A 80 0.23 7.15 -2.20
CA GLY A 80 1.59 6.64 -2.32
C GLY A 80 2.41 7.50 -3.26
N TRP A 81 3.72 7.36 -3.17
CA TRP A 81 4.65 8.13 -4.01
C TRP A 81 5.97 7.41 -4.16
N PRO A 82 6.76 7.77 -5.18
CA PRO A 82 8.09 7.17 -5.37
C PRO A 82 9.06 7.55 -4.24
N VAL A 83 9.95 6.63 -3.93
CA VAL A 83 11.02 6.84 -2.95
C VAL A 83 12.37 6.52 -3.56
#